data_930071d79d66bb3e70c72bb7aac80ce9
#
_entry.id   930071d79d66bb3e70c72bb7aac80ce9
#
_cell.length_a   1.000
_cell.length_b   1.000
_cell.length_c   1.000
_cell.angle_alpha   90.00
_cell.angle_beta   90.00
_cell.angle_gamma   90.00
#
_symmetry.space_group_name_H-M   'P 1'
#
loop_
_entity.id
_entity.type
_entity.pdbx_description
1 polymer ?
#
loop_
_entity_poly.entity_id
_entity_poly.type
_entity_poly.pdbx_seq_one_letter_code
_entity_poly.pdbx_strand_id
1 'polypeptide(L)'
;MQASLEQLSKITVFAGLETADTVTLQPYTQVQGYGKEEIVLHEGDRLPAKLYAVVSGLIKVSKTATTGKETIFRVLAAGEIFAAPALLGNGISPATVTAESDCEIMTVERDALLKAIQKNPEIALQMLMVFNSRIQQLHETVHGLVSERAIVRLARLIQYFAGESGTDLTPQGECLKVRLPYYRMARTSGITYEECVRLIKSLKSVITYGRGGKITIVDAKKLDAIAFGQM
;
A
#
# COMPACT_ATOMS: atom_id res chain seq x y z
N MET A 1 -2.15 21.27 10.19
CA MET A 1 -3.19 21.16 11.26
C MET A 1 -2.77 20.00 12.16
N GLN A 2 -3.04 20.05 13.48
CA GLN A 2 -2.82 18.89 14.35
C GLN A 2 -3.83 17.76 14.02
N ALA A 3 -3.44 16.50 14.21
CA ALA A 3 -4.35 15.38 14.04
C ALA A 3 -5.44 15.36 15.12
N SER A 4 -6.63 14.87 14.80
CA SER A 4 -7.62 14.53 15.79
C SER A 4 -7.28 13.20 16.49
N LEU A 5 -7.83 12.94 17.67
CA LEU A 5 -7.65 11.66 18.35
C LEU A 5 -8.22 10.50 17.52
N GLU A 6 -9.31 10.73 16.79
CA GLU A 6 -9.89 9.75 15.88
C GLU A 6 -8.94 9.43 14.71
N GLN A 7 -8.28 10.43 14.14
CA GLN A 7 -7.28 10.21 13.09
C GLN A 7 -6.08 9.40 13.60
N LEU A 8 -5.60 9.68 14.82
CA LEU A 8 -4.52 8.91 15.45
C LEU A 8 -4.92 7.44 15.66
N SER A 9 -6.11 7.18 16.18
CA SER A 9 -6.57 5.82 16.47
C SER A 9 -6.79 4.95 15.22
N LYS A 10 -6.98 5.57 14.05
CA LYS A 10 -7.09 4.88 12.75
C LYS A 10 -5.76 4.37 12.23
N ILE A 11 -4.62 4.87 12.72
CA ILE A 11 -3.31 4.42 12.27
C ILE A 11 -2.98 3.07 12.92
N THR A 12 -2.66 2.08 12.13
CA THR A 12 -2.47 0.68 12.55
C THR A 12 -1.52 0.53 13.74
N VAL A 13 -0.43 1.29 13.77
CA VAL A 13 0.55 1.21 14.88
C VAL A 13 0.07 1.88 16.16
N PHE A 14 -1.02 2.62 16.13
CA PHE A 14 -1.66 3.24 17.29
C PHE A 14 -3.02 2.61 17.61
N ALA A 15 -3.46 1.62 16.83
CA ALA A 15 -4.70 0.89 17.09
C ALA A 15 -4.59 0.14 18.44
N GLY A 16 -5.54 0.38 19.31
CA GLY A 16 -5.54 -0.23 20.65
C GLY A 16 -4.81 0.56 21.74
N LEU A 17 -4.24 1.73 21.42
CA LEU A 17 -3.72 2.64 22.45
C LEU A 17 -4.85 3.21 23.30
N GLU A 18 -4.58 3.39 24.58
CA GLU A 18 -5.48 4.11 25.47
C GLU A 18 -5.58 5.59 25.04
N THR A 19 -6.74 6.20 25.30
CA THR A 19 -6.96 7.63 24.99
C THR A 19 -5.89 8.54 25.62
N ALA A 20 -5.39 8.20 26.80
CA ALA A 20 -4.35 8.97 27.49
C ALA A 20 -3.03 8.99 26.72
N ASP A 21 -2.67 7.91 26.01
CA ASP A 21 -1.44 7.83 25.22
C ASP A 21 -1.58 8.61 23.90
N THR A 22 -2.73 8.51 23.25
CA THR A 22 -3.01 9.27 22.02
C THR A 22 -3.08 10.77 22.28
N VAL A 23 -3.65 11.21 23.40
CA VAL A 23 -3.65 12.63 23.83
C VAL A 23 -2.23 13.16 24.01
N THR A 24 -1.31 12.36 24.52
CA THR A 24 0.10 12.78 24.70
C THR A 24 0.85 12.95 23.38
N LEU A 25 0.49 12.17 22.34
CA LEU A 25 1.08 12.27 21.00
C LEU A 25 0.49 13.40 20.16
N GLN A 26 -0.77 13.72 20.36
CA GLN A 26 -1.52 14.66 19.54
C GLN A 26 -0.81 16.01 19.29
N PRO A 27 -0.21 16.69 20.29
CA PRO A 27 0.47 17.97 20.10
C PRO A 27 1.67 17.90 19.15
N TYR A 28 2.23 16.71 18.95
CA TYR A 28 3.41 16.46 18.12
C TYR A 28 3.06 15.89 16.75
N THR A 29 1.80 16.03 16.35
CA THR A 29 1.30 15.58 15.06
C THR A 29 1.08 16.74 14.12
N GLN A 30 1.19 16.48 12.81
CA GLN A 30 0.81 17.42 11.76
C GLN A 30 0.08 16.65 10.67
N VAL A 31 -1.08 17.12 10.22
CA VAL A 31 -1.82 16.61 9.07
C VAL A 31 -1.75 17.61 7.93
N GLN A 32 -1.41 17.08 6.74
CA GLN A 32 -1.33 17.84 5.49
C GLN A 32 -2.11 17.10 4.41
N GLY A 33 -2.93 17.85 3.66
CA GLY A 33 -3.66 17.35 2.50
C GLY A 33 -2.81 17.43 1.24
N TYR A 34 -3.04 16.46 0.33
CA TYR A 34 -2.43 16.39 -1.00
C TYR A 34 -3.51 16.04 -2.01
N GLY A 35 -3.51 16.75 -3.13
CA GLY A 35 -4.39 16.47 -4.26
C GLY A 35 -3.89 15.25 -5.05
N LYS A 36 -4.80 14.64 -5.80
CA LYS A 36 -4.46 13.52 -6.69
C LYS A 36 -3.30 13.89 -7.62
N GLU A 37 -2.34 12.95 -7.77
CA GLU A 37 -1.10 13.09 -8.55
C GLU A 37 -0.05 14.03 -7.94
N GLU A 38 -0.33 14.65 -6.80
CA GLU A 38 0.65 15.46 -6.08
C GLU A 38 1.72 14.57 -5.45
N ILE A 39 2.98 15.02 -5.53
CA ILE A 39 4.11 14.30 -4.94
C ILE A 39 4.22 14.65 -3.47
N VAL A 40 4.16 13.63 -2.62
CA VAL A 40 4.32 13.74 -1.17
C VAL A 40 5.79 13.74 -0.78
N LEU A 41 6.60 12.85 -1.40
CA LEU A 41 8.05 12.72 -1.18
C LEU A 41 8.72 12.38 -2.49
N HIS A 42 9.89 12.98 -2.79
CA HIS A 42 10.73 12.56 -3.90
C HIS A 42 11.75 11.51 -3.47
N GLU A 43 12.10 10.61 -4.37
CA GLU A 43 13.26 9.72 -4.21
C GLU A 43 14.53 10.56 -4.02
N GLY A 44 15.33 10.21 -3.01
CA GLY A 44 16.58 10.90 -2.67
C GLY A 44 16.42 12.09 -1.74
N ASP A 45 15.21 12.56 -1.45
CA ASP A 45 15.00 13.65 -0.51
C ASP A 45 15.44 13.27 0.91
N ARG A 46 16.05 14.23 1.60
CA ARG A 46 16.30 14.13 3.03
C ARG A 46 15.04 14.48 3.80
N LEU A 47 14.50 13.51 4.49
CA LEU A 47 13.25 13.61 5.22
C LEU A 47 13.49 14.05 6.68
N PRO A 48 12.61 14.90 7.24
CA PRO A 48 12.56 15.14 8.66
C PRO A 48 12.37 13.84 9.45
N ALA A 49 12.96 13.77 10.65
CA ALA A 49 12.87 12.60 11.52
C ALA A 49 11.46 12.48 12.13
N LYS A 50 10.55 11.91 11.37
CA LYS A 50 9.13 11.75 11.69
C LYS A 50 8.61 10.37 11.29
N LEU A 51 7.56 9.91 11.95
CA LEU A 51 6.69 8.85 11.42
C LEU A 51 5.75 9.48 10.40
N TYR A 52 5.54 8.82 9.27
CA TYR A 52 4.58 9.21 8.24
C TYR A 52 3.47 8.17 8.15
N ALA A 53 2.21 8.62 8.10
CA ALA A 53 1.04 7.75 8.03
C ALA A 53 -0.03 8.33 7.09
N VAL A 54 -0.77 7.45 6.42
CA VAL A 54 -1.93 7.82 5.60
C VAL A 54 -3.16 7.89 6.49
N VAL A 55 -3.78 9.07 6.57
CA VAL A 55 -5.03 9.28 7.32
C VAL A 55 -6.25 8.96 6.47
N SER A 56 -6.23 9.40 5.22
CA SER A 56 -7.30 9.18 4.24
C SER A 56 -6.75 9.12 2.83
N GLY A 57 -7.49 8.51 1.91
CA GLY A 57 -7.10 8.36 0.52
C GLY A 57 -6.10 7.24 0.26
N LEU A 58 -5.42 7.32 -0.89
CA LEU A 58 -4.45 6.33 -1.37
C LEU A 58 -3.18 7.02 -1.81
N ILE A 59 -2.03 6.44 -1.48
CA ILE A 59 -0.72 6.87 -1.99
C ILE A 59 -0.02 5.73 -2.73
N LYS A 60 0.78 6.07 -3.72
CA LYS A 60 1.60 5.16 -4.52
C LYS A 60 3.07 5.38 -4.17
N VAL A 61 3.78 4.29 -3.90
CA VAL A 61 5.24 4.27 -3.71
C VAL A 61 5.87 3.67 -4.96
N SER A 62 6.66 4.45 -5.69
CA SER A 62 7.23 4.01 -6.96
C SER A 62 8.66 4.50 -7.14
N LYS A 63 9.37 3.85 -8.06
CA LYS A 63 10.72 4.23 -8.49
C LYS A 63 10.78 4.23 -10.00
N THR A 64 11.42 5.24 -10.56
CA THR A 64 11.62 5.35 -12.01
C THR A 64 13.06 5.00 -12.36
N ALA A 65 13.23 3.99 -13.19
CA ALA A 65 14.55 3.62 -13.71
C ALA A 65 15.08 4.69 -14.67
N THR A 66 16.40 4.69 -14.93
CA THR A 66 17.04 5.60 -15.90
C THR A 66 16.46 5.48 -17.31
N THR A 67 15.84 4.34 -17.64
CA THR A 67 15.10 4.09 -18.89
C THR A 67 13.72 4.75 -18.94
N GLY A 68 13.30 5.46 -17.90
CA GLY A 68 11.95 6.03 -17.76
C GLY A 68 10.87 5.03 -17.32
N LYS A 69 11.22 3.74 -17.13
CA LYS A 69 10.26 2.73 -16.66
C LYS A 69 9.97 2.95 -15.17
N GLU A 70 8.71 3.27 -14.83
CA GLU A 70 8.24 3.31 -13.46
C GLU A 70 7.89 1.90 -12.96
N THR A 71 8.34 1.59 -11.74
CA THR A 71 7.96 0.39 -10.99
C THR A 71 7.22 0.80 -9.73
N ILE A 72 5.99 0.34 -9.58
CA ILE A 72 5.20 0.56 -8.37
C ILE A 72 5.53 -0.57 -7.39
N PHE A 73 6.10 -0.20 -6.24
CA PHE A 73 6.38 -1.15 -5.17
C PHE A 73 5.15 -1.41 -4.32
N ARG A 74 4.38 -0.35 -4.04
CA ARG A 74 3.24 -0.41 -3.13
C ARG A 74 2.21 0.67 -3.44
N VAL A 75 0.97 0.36 -3.10
CA VAL A 75 -0.10 1.34 -2.90
C VAL A 75 -0.54 1.20 -1.44
N LEU A 76 -0.63 2.30 -0.74
CA LEU A 76 -0.93 2.37 0.68
C LEU A 76 -2.26 3.07 0.88
N ALA A 77 -3.06 2.53 1.79
CA ALA A 77 -4.36 3.06 2.16
C ALA A 77 -4.33 3.75 3.53
N ALA A 78 -5.47 4.29 3.93
CA ALA A 78 -5.65 4.86 5.27
C ALA A 78 -5.29 3.84 6.36
N GLY A 79 -4.61 4.32 7.41
CA GLY A 79 -4.10 3.51 8.52
C GLY A 79 -2.66 3.04 8.36
N GLU A 80 -2.11 3.03 7.16
CA GLU A 80 -0.75 2.51 6.91
C GLU A 80 0.33 3.57 7.14
N ILE A 81 1.48 3.11 7.68
CA ILE A 81 2.69 3.94 7.85
C ILE A 81 3.65 3.76 6.67
N PHE A 82 4.44 4.78 6.36
CA PHE A 82 5.44 4.74 5.28
C PHE A 82 6.70 5.54 5.64
N ALA A 83 7.64 5.67 4.70
CA ALA A 83 8.90 6.41 4.88
C ALA A 83 9.69 6.00 6.14
N ALA A 84 9.73 4.69 6.47
CA ALA A 84 10.46 4.17 7.62
C ALA A 84 11.91 4.68 7.75
N PRO A 85 12.69 4.92 6.66
CA PRO A 85 14.03 5.51 6.75
C PRO A 85 14.09 6.89 7.41
N ALA A 86 13.01 7.66 7.36
CA ALA A 86 12.93 8.96 8.04
C ALA A 86 12.96 8.81 9.57
N LEU A 87 12.33 7.76 10.08
CA LEU A 87 12.21 7.51 11.52
C LEU A 87 13.39 6.71 12.09
N LEU A 88 13.78 5.62 11.43
CA LEU A 88 14.69 4.59 11.95
C LEU A 88 15.93 4.36 11.09
N GLY A 89 16.08 5.07 9.97
CA GLY A 89 17.16 4.85 9.00
C GLY A 89 18.03 6.08 8.79
N ASN A 90 18.56 6.19 7.58
CA ASN A 90 19.44 7.28 7.15
C ASN A 90 18.74 8.61 6.84
N GLY A 91 17.42 8.66 6.92
CA GLY A 91 16.62 9.84 6.64
C GLY A 91 16.47 10.16 5.15
N ILE A 92 16.83 9.24 4.24
CA ILE A 92 16.70 9.46 2.79
C ILE A 92 15.52 8.66 2.25
N SER A 93 14.67 9.31 1.45
CA SER A 93 13.56 8.62 0.79
C SER A 93 14.08 7.64 -0.27
N PRO A 94 13.78 6.33 -0.15
CA PRO A 94 14.27 5.35 -1.12
C PRO A 94 13.44 5.33 -2.42
N ALA A 95 12.30 6.02 -2.45
CA ALA A 95 11.36 6.00 -3.56
C ALA A 95 10.52 7.28 -3.57
N THR A 96 9.88 7.56 -4.69
CA THR A 96 8.89 8.64 -4.81
C THR A 96 7.54 8.17 -4.27
N VAL A 97 6.89 9.03 -3.48
CA VAL A 97 5.55 8.82 -2.95
C VAL A 97 4.60 9.84 -3.57
N THR A 98 3.57 9.38 -4.24
CA THR A 98 2.60 10.21 -4.97
C THR A 98 1.18 9.90 -4.49
N ALA A 99 0.35 10.92 -4.34
CA ALA A 99 -1.06 10.78 -4.06
C ALA A 99 -1.80 10.12 -5.25
N GLU A 100 -2.37 8.95 -5.05
CA GLU A 100 -3.16 8.24 -6.07
C GLU A 100 -4.61 8.75 -6.12
N SER A 101 -5.10 9.29 -5.01
CA SER A 101 -6.34 10.05 -4.86
C SER A 101 -6.07 11.24 -3.95
N ASP A 102 -7.02 12.14 -3.81
CA ASP A 102 -6.95 13.12 -2.73
C ASP A 102 -6.75 12.40 -1.41
N CYS A 103 -5.74 12.81 -0.64
CA CYS A 103 -5.34 12.13 0.57
C CYS A 103 -4.85 13.10 1.65
N GLU A 104 -4.89 12.62 2.89
CA GLU A 104 -4.31 13.31 4.04
C GLU A 104 -3.17 12.47 4.61
N ILE A 105 -2.04 13.11 4.85
CA ILE A 105 -0.85 12.51 5.44
C ILE A 105 -0.62 13.10 6.82
N MET A 106 -0.52 12.23 7.81
CA MET A 106 -0.11 12.62 9.16
C MET A 106 1.37 12.35 9.35
N THR A 107 2.03 13.27 10.04
CA THR A 107 3.38 13.06 10.58
C THR A 107 3.36 13.14 12.09
N VAL A 108 4.23 12.36 12.75
CA VAL A 108 4.45 12.38 14.20
C VAL A 108 5.94 12.58 14.45
N GLU A 109 6.30 13.53 15.32
CA GLU A 109 7.69 13.82 15.69
C GLU A 109 8.34 12.58 16.32
N ARG A 110 9.58 12.26 15.84
CA ARG A 110 10.33 11.07 16.28
C ARG A 110 10.49 10.99 17.79
N ASP A 111 10.89 12.10 18.42
CA ASP A 111 11.20 12.10 19.86
C ASP A 111 9.95 11.91 20.72
N ALA A 112 8.82 12.45 20.29
CA ALA A 112 7.53 12.22 20.93
C ALA A 112 7.08 10.76 20.80
N LEU A 113 7.26 10.18 19.63
CA LEU A 113 6.96 8.75 19.39
C LEU A 113 7.86 7.86 20.25
N LEU A 114 9.17 8.14 20.35
CA LEU A 114 10.09 7.35 21.17
C LEU A 114 9.72 7.42 22.66
N LYS A 115 9.31 8.59 23.16
CA LYS A 115 8.80 8.73 24.54
C LYS A 115 7.51 7.94 24.74
N ALA A 116 6.61 7.95 23.75
CA ALA A 116 5.39 7.15 23.80
C ALA A 116 5.70 5.64 23.82
N ILE A 117 6.66 5.17 23.03
CA ILE A 117 7.12 3.78 23.01
C ILE A 117 7.74 3.39 24.37
N GLN A 118 8.53 4.27 25.00
CA GLN A 118 9.08 4.01 26.33
C GLN A 118 7.99 3.84 27.39
N LYS A 119 6.91 4.62 27.28
CA LYS A 119 5.77 4.54 28.18
C LYS A 119 4.86 3.34 27.88
N ASN A 120 4.65 3.04 26.62
CA ASN A 120 3.84 1.93 26.13
C ASN A 120 4.58 1.15 25.04
N PRO A 121 5.33 0.08 25.39
CA PRO A 121 6.09 -0.73 24.43
C PRO A 121 5.24 -1.44 23.36
N GLU A 122 3.93 -1.55 23.56
CA GLU A 122 3.02 -2.16 22.59
C GLU A 122 3.09 -1.44 21.23
N ILE A 123 3.32 -0.13 21.21
CA ILE A 123 3.53 0.64 19.96
C ILE A 123 4.68 0.04 19.16
N ALA A 124 5.80 -0.29 19.81
CA ALA A 124 6.94 -0.89 19.12
C ALA A 124 6.62 -2.29 18.60
N LEU A 125 5.86 -3.11 19.34
CA LEU A 125 5.43 -4.43 18.89
C LEU A 125 4.52 -4.31 17.65
N GLN A 126 3.58 -3.39 17.64
CA GLN A 126 2.73 -3.14 16.46
C GLN A 126 3.55 -2.68 15.26
N MET A 127 4.54 -1.81 15.44
CA MET A 127 5.47 -1.42 14.37
C MET A 127 6.27 -2.61 13.84
N LEU A 128 6.78 -3.46 14.71
CA LEU A 128 7.52 -4.67 14.33
C LEU A 128 6.63 -5.63 13.54
N MET A 129 5.37 -5.82 13.94
CA MET A 129 4.40 -6.65 13.20
C MET A 129 4.15 -6.09 11.79
N VAL A 130 3.95 -4.77 11.66
CA VAL A 130 3.80 -4.12 10.36
C VAL A 130 5.05 -4.30 9.49
N PHE A 131 6.25 -4.13 10.04
CA PHE A 131 7.49 -4.31 9.29
C PHE A 131 7.73 -5.77 8.92
N ASN A 132 7.43 -6.73 9.81
CA ASN A 132 7.54 -8.15 9.51
C ASN A 132 6.60 -8.56 8.36
N SER A 133 5.34 -8.13 8.42
CA SER A 133 4.38 -8.36 7.32
C SER A 133 4.90 -7.81 5.98
N ARG A 134 5.51 -6.62 6.01
CA ARG A 134 6.11 -6.02 4.81
C ARG A 134 7.29 -6.81 4.26
N ILE A 135 8.14 -7.33 5.13
CA ILE A 135 9.27 -8.18 4.72
C ILE A 135 8.75 -9.48 4.09
N GLN A 136 7.73 -10.10 4.66
CA GLN A 136 7.11 -11.29 4.08
C GLN A 136 6.52 -11.02 2.70
N GLN A 137 5.75 -9.93 2.53
CA GLN A 137 5.22 -9.52 1.22
C GLN A 137 6.33 -9.28 0.19
N LEU A 138 7.44 -8.66 0.62
CA LEU A 138 8.59 -8.43 -0.26
C LEU A 138 9.24 -9.75 -0.69
N HIS A 139 9.41 -10.71 0.23
CA HIS A 139 9.93 -12.04 -0.09
C HIS A 139 9.05 -12.78 -1.10
N GLU A 140 7.72 -12.74 -0.92
CA GLU A 140 6.77 -13.34 -1.86
C GLU A 140 6.85 -12.66 -3.23
N THR A 141 6.94 -11.32 -3.27
CA THR A 141 7.08 -10.57 -4.51
C THR A 141 8.37 -10.96 -5.25
N VAL A 142 9.51 -11.00 -4.54
CA VAL A 142 10.81 -11.39 -5.14
C VAL A 142 10.77 -12.83 -5.63
N HIS A 143 10.24 -13.76 -4.82
CA HIS A 143 10.07 -15.15 -5.23
C HIS A 143 9.20 -15.25 -6.50
N GLY A 144 8.07 -14.56 -6.52
CA GLY A 144 7.19 -14.53 -7.68
C GLY A 144 7.86 -13.98 -8.95
N LEU A 145 8.65 -12.90 -8.83
CA LEU A 145 9.37 -12.31 -9.96
C LEU A 145 10.43 -13.25 -10.56
N VAL A 146 11.06 -14.07 -9.72
CA VAL A 146 12.15 -14.97 -10.13
C VAL A 146 11.63 -16.32 -10.62
N SER A 147 10.59 -16.87 -9.98
CA SER A 147 10.20 -18.28 -10.11
C SER A 147 8.82 -18.49 -10.76
N GLU A 148 7.98 -17.48 -10.88
CA GLU A 148 6.59 -17.66 -11.27
C GLU A 148 6.25 -17.12 -12.65
N ARG A 149 5.30 -17.82 -13.32
CA ARG A 149 4.73 -17.34 -14.57
C ARG A 149 4.00 -16.00 -14.36
N ALA A 150 4.06 -15.11 -15.33
CA ALA A 150 3.43 -13.78 -15.29
C ALA A 150 1.92 -13.82 -14.95
N ILE A 151 1.22 -14.87 -15.38
CA ILE A 151 -0.20 -15.07 -15.08
C ILE A 151 -0.45 -15.34 -13.59
N VAL A 152 0.44 -16.05 -12.91
CA VAL A 152 0.37 -16.34 -11.48
C VAL A 152 0.54 -15.05 -10.68
N ARG A 153 1.55 -14.25 -11.03
CA ARG A 153 1.77 -12.94 -10.39
C ARG A 153 0.57 -12.01 -10.54
N LEU A 154 -0.05 -12.00 -11.73
CA LEU A 154 -1.23 -11.20 -12.00
C LEU A 154 -2.45 -11.67 -11.20
N ALA A 155 -2.67 -12.99 -11.08
CA ALA A 155 -3.73 -13.57 -10.27
C ALA A 155 -3.56 -13.21 -8.78
N ARG A 156 -2.36 -13.33 -8.23
CA ARG A 156 -2.04 -12.94 -6.84
C ARG A 156 -2.26 -11.45 -6.60
N LEU A 157 -1.90 -10.60 -7.56
CA LEU A 157 -2.16 -9.16 -7.46
C LEU A 157 -3.66 -8.87 -7.31
N ILE A 158 -4.51 -9.55 -8.08
CA ILE A 158 -5.96 -9.39 -8.01
C ILE A 158 -6.48 -9.87 -6.65
N GLN A 159 -6.02 -11.03 -6.15
CA GLN A 159 -6.37 -11.54 -4.83
C GLN A 159 -5.93 -10.59 -3.70
N TYR A 160 -4.71 -10.08 -3.79
CA TYR A 160 -4.20 -9.10 -2.83
C TYR A 160 -5.14 -7.91 -2.69
N PHE A 161 -5.54 -7.30 -3.81
CA PHE A 161 -6.45 -6.16 -3.77
C PHE A 161 -7.88 -6.55 -3.34
N ALA A 162 -8.32 -7.78 -3.62
CA ALA A 162 -9.58 -8.29 -3.11
C ALA A 162 -9.58 -8.40 -1.57
N GLY A 163 -8.48 -8.85 -0.98
CA GLY A 163 -8.30 -8.93 0.47
C GLY A 163 -8.12 -7.58 1.14
N GLU A 164 -7.21 -6.74 0.61
CA GLU A 164 -6.86 -5.46 1.23
C GLU A 164 -7.95 -4.38 1.08
N SER A 165 -8.48 -4.22 -0.14
CA SER A 165 -9.46 -3.17 -0.44
C SER A 165 -10.90 -3.65 -0.32
N GLY A 166 -11.10 -4.95 -0.21
CA GLY A 166 -12.42 -5.60 -0.17
C GLY A 166 -13.09 -5.67 -1.54
N THR A 167 -14.21 -6.39 -1.56
CA THR A 167 -15.06 -6.61 -2.74
C THR A 167 -16.52 -6.22 -2.45
N ASP A 168 -17.27 -5.89 -3.47
CA ASP A 168 -18.73 -5.76 -3.46
C ASP A 168 -19.34 -6.93 -4.21
N LEU A 169 -20.31 -7.61 -3.60
CA LEU A 169 -21.06 -8.68 -4.26
C LEU A 169 -21.93 -8.11 -5.39
N THR A 170 -21.82 -8.68 -6.57
CA THR A 170 -22.63 -8.34 -7.74
C THR A 170 -23.26 -9.60 -8.35
N PRO A 171 -24.29 -9.51 -9.19
CA PRO A 171 -24.85 -10.67 -9.86
C PRO A 171 -23.84 -11.44 -10.74
N GLN A 172 -22.71 -10.82 -11.07
CA GLN A 172 -21.66 -11.38 -11.93
C GLN A 172 -20.47 -11.95 -11.14
N GLY A 173 -20.45 -11.77 -9.81
CA GLY A 173 -19.36 -12.18 -8.92
C GLY A 173 -18.90 -11.05 -7.98
N GLU A 174 -17.71 -11.18 -7.43
CA GLU A 174 -17.11 -10.23 -6.50
C GLU A 174 -16.37 -9.11 -7.22
N CYS A 175 -16.89 -7.90 -7.17
CA CYS A 175 -16.28 -6.72 -7.79
C CYS A 175 -15.31 -6.05 -6.83
N LEU A 176 -14.04 -5.88 -7.20
CA LEU A 176 -13.07 -5.12 -6.43
C LEU A 176 -13.54 -3.68 -6.21
N LYS A 177 -13.43 -3.20 -4.98
CA LYS A 177 -13.70 -1.79 -4.64
C LYS A 177 -12.67 -0.84 -5.25
N VAL A 178 -11.44 -1.33 -5.43
CA VAL A 178 -10.36 -0.56 -6.06
C VAL A 178 -10.35 -0.72 -7.58
N ARG A 179 -9.92 0.33 -8.29
CA ARG A 179 -9.70 0.28 -9.74
C ARG A 179 -8.28 -0.13 -10.04
N LEU A 180 -8.12 -1.11 -10.95
CA LEU A 180 -6.82 -1.63 -11.39
C LEU A 180 -6.67 -1.46 -12.91
N PRO A 181 -6.27 -0.28 -13.39
CA PRO A 181 -5.96 -0.09 -14.81
C PRO A 181 -4.81 -0.99 -15.27
N TYR A 182 -4.78 -1.36 -16.54
CA TYR A 182 -3.74 -2.24 -17.11
C TYR A 182 -2.33 -1.77 -16.79
N TYR A 183 -2.05 -0.46 -16.89
CA TYR A 183 -0.72 0.08 -16.61
C TYR A 183 -0.28 -0.16 -15.15
N ARG A 184 -1.22 -0.04 -14.20
CA ARG A 184 -0.96 -0.29 -12.78
C ARG A 184 -0.68 -1.76 -12.54
N MET A 185 -1.52 -2.65 -13.06
CA MET A 185 -1.32 -4.10 -12.95
C MET A 185 0.01 -4.53 -13.57
N ALA A 186 0.32 -4.06 -14.78
CA ALA A 186 1.55 -4.38 -15.48
C ALA A 186 2.79 -3.97 -14.67
N ARG A 187 2.82 -2.72 -14.16
CA ARG A 187 3.93 -2.20 -13.37
C ARG A 187 4.10 -2.92 -12.04
N THR A 188 2.98 -3.23 -11.37
CA THR A 188 3.03 -3.94 -10.07
C THR A 188 3.42 -5.42 -10.24
N SER A 189 2.98 -6.08 -11.34
CA SER A 189 3.33 -7.47 -11.62
C SER A 189 4.67 -7.64 -12.34
N GLY A 190 5.39 -6.57 -12.66
CA GLY A 190 6.68 -6.63 -13.34
C GLY A 190 6.62 -7.15 -14.79
N ILE A 191 5.52 -6.87 -15.52
CA ILE A 191 5.29 -7.28 -16.91
C ILE A 191 5.06 -6.07 -17.81
N THR A 192 5.06 -6.27 -19.14
CA THR A 192 4.74 -5.20 -20.07
C THR A 192 3.24 -4.92 -20.11
N TYR A 193 2.85 -3.75 -20.59
CA TYR A 193 1.43 -3.39 -20.76
C TYR A 193 0.71 -4.37 -21.70
N GLU A 194 1.32 -4.70 -22.83
CA GLU A 194 0.80 -5.62 -23.83
C GLU A 194 0.62 -7.03 -23.27
N GLU A 195 1.59 -7.49 -22.49
CA GLU A 195 1.51 -8.78 -21.80
C GLU A 195 0.38 -8.80 -20.78
N CYS A 196 0.21 -7.74 -19.99
CA CYS A 196 -0.88 -7.61 -19.05
C CYS A 196 -2.24 -7.68 -19.75
N VAL A 197 -2.43 -6.94 -20.86
CA VAL A 197 -3.66 -6.98 -21.67
C VAL A 197 -3.94 -8.39 -22.18
N ARG A 198 -2.91 -9.09 -22.69
CA ARG A 198 -3.02 -10.47 -23.19
C ARG A 198 -3.44 -11.43 -22.08
N LEU A 199 -2.80 -11.34 -20.90
CA LEU A 199 -3.08 -12.20 -19.77
C LEU A 199 -4.48 -11.95 -19.18
N ILE A 200 -4.92 -10.72 -19.04
CA ILE A 200 -6.29 -10.41 -18.60
C ILE A 200 -7.32 -11.00 -19.59
N LYS A 201 -7.06 -10.93 -20.90
CA LYS A 201 -7.92 -11.56 -21.91
C LYS A 201 -7.96 -13.08 -21.78
N SER A 202 -6.84 -13.73 -21.41
CA SER A 202 -6.81 -15.19 -21.18
C SER A 202 -7.57 -15.61 -19.91
N LEU A 203 -7.72 -14.70 -18.94
CA LEU A 203 -8.46 -14.92 -17.70
C LEU A 203 -9.96 -14.62 -17.78
N LYS A 204 -10.54 -14.41 -18.99
CA LYS A 204 -11.95 -14.01 -19.18
C LYS A 204 -12.99 -14.95 -18.57
N SER A 205 -12.66 -16.22 -18.33
CA SER A 205 -13.52 -17.20 -17.64
C SER A 205 -13.43 -17.11 -16.11
N VAL A 206 -12.46 -16.35 -15.58
CA VAL A 206 -12.13 -16.24 -14.15
C VAL A 206 -12.45 -14.85 -13.62
N ILE A 207 -12.17 -13.84 -14.44
CA ILE A 207 -12.42 -12.44 -14.13
C ILE A 207 -13.05 -11.72 -15.31
N THR A 208 -13.80 -10.66 -15.05
CA THR A 208 -14.18 -9.67 -16.06
C THR A 208 -13.45 -8.36 -15.84
N TYR A 209 -13.08 -7.71 -16.93
CA TYR A 209 -12.39 -6.42 -16.93
C TYR A 209 -13.24 -5.35 -17.61
N GLY A 210 -13.67 -4.36 -16.84
CA GLY A 210 -14.53 -3.27 -17.31
C GLY A 210 -13.79 -1.93 -17.44
N ARG A 211 -14.51 -0.94 -17.94
CA ARG A 211 -14.00 0.42 -18.18
C ARG A 211 -13.37 1.01 -16.91
N GLY A 212 -12.20 1.65 -17.07
CA GLY A 212 -11.48 2.31 -15.97
C GLY A 212 -10.83 1.36 -14.97
N GLY A 213 -10.59 0.10 -15.34
CA GLY A 213 -9.91 -0.85 -14.45
C GLY A 213 -10.83 -1.53 -13.43
N LYS A 214 -12.13 -1.60 -13.71
CA LYS A 214 -13.08 -2.36 -12.89
C LYS A 214 -12.85 -3.85 -13.10
N ILE A 215 -12.52 -4.59 -12.03
CA ILE A 215 -12.35 -6.04 -12.08
C ILE A 215 -13.45 -6.69 -11.25
N THR A 216 -14.09 -7.72 -11.83
CA THR A 216 -15.02 -8.59 -11.11
C THR A 216 -14.49 -10.02 -11.17
N ILE A 217 -14.31 -10.65 -10.03
CA ILE A 217 -13.93 -12.05 -9.89
C ILE A 217 -15.20 -12.90 -10.10
N VAL A 218 -15.22 -13.68 -11.16
CA VAL A 218 -16.36 -14.53 -11.54
C VAL A 218 -16.21 -15.94 -10.96
N ASP A 219 -14.97 -16.44 -10.90
CA ASP A 219 -14.64 -17.76 -10.37
C ASP A 219 -13.43 -17.65 -9.43
N ALA A 220 -13.71 -17.44 -8.14
CA ALA A 220 -12.69 -17.30 -7.11
C ALA A 220 -11.84 -18.57 -6.98
N LYS A 221 -12.45 -19.76 -7.08
CA LYS A 221 -11.71 -21.04 -6.95
C LYS A 221 -10.68 -21.22 -8.07
N LYS A 222 -11.05 -20.87 -9.32
CA LYS A 222 -10.07 -20.89 -10.42
C LYS A 222 -9.02 -19.82 -10.29
N LEU A 223 -9.37 -18.61 -9.78
CA LEU A 223 -8.38 -17.58 -9.52
C LEU A 223 -7.34 -18.07 -8.50
N ASP A 224 -7.81 -18.75 -7.42
CA ASP A 224 -6.95 -19.35 -6.42
C ASP A 224 -6.04 -20.41 -7.03
N ALA A 225 -6.57 -21.33 -7.82
CA ALA A 225 -5.78 -22.37 -8.49
C ALA A 225 -4.67 -21.76 -9.36
N ILE A 226 -4.97 -20.70 -10.10
CA ILE A 226 -3.98 -19.98 -10.91
C ILE A 226 -2.93 -19.32 -10.02
N ALA A 227 -3.34 -18.65 -8.95
CA ALA A 227 -2.45 -17.97 -8.02
C ALA A 227 -1.51 -18.93 -7.30
N PHE A 228 -1.92 -20.20 -7.11
CA PHE A 228 -1.08 -21.29 -6.58
C PHE A 228 -0.27 -22.03 -7.66
N GLY A 229 -0.33 -21.60 -8.92
CA GLY A 229 0.44 -22.21 -10.00
C GLY A 229 -0.07 -23.59 -10.45
N GLN A 230 -1.30 -23.94 -10.14
CA GLN A 230 -1.90 -25.25 -10.41
C GLN A 230 -2.54 -25.38 -11.82
N MET A 231 -2.12 -24.54 -12.78
CA MET A 231 -2.53 -24.63 -14.20
C MET A 231 -1.34 -24.86 -15.12
#